data_8e86625cca38e26abf68ba6a0640532e
#
_entry.id   8e86625cca38e26abf68ba6a0640532e
#
_cell.length_a   1.000
_cell.length_b   1.000
_cell.length_c   1.000
_cell.angle_alpha   90.00
_cell.angle_beta   90.00
_cell.angle_gamma   90.00
#
_symmetry.space_group_name_H-M   'P 1'
#
loop_
_entity.id
_entity.type
_entity.pdbx_description
1 polymer ?
#
loop_
_entity_poly.entity_id
_entity_poly.type
_entity_poly.pdbx_seq_one_letter_code
_entity_poly.pdbx_strand_id
1 'polypeptide(L)'
;MEFILDNGSIRVALSTAGGSFTSIAANGREYLWQGDPSVWSGQAPICFPICGGLRDGRAMTMGGREVKLARHGFARKQEWKLEEQGDSMVALSLSSADHAELLEQYPYPFKIVARYTIDAAKVAVSYEVTNEGTEDMPFFVGGHPGFKCPLDDGESYDDYELRFDQREAAELCTAVPSTGLINVEHRSKNPMIGHDLPLTHELFDFAETIFDVLESRVVTLTKKTEDKGVRLTFPDMPYLIVWSKPEGDFVAVEPWGGLSTCSDEDDILEHKRGCLVAKPGETVTRGFEIEIL
;
A
#
# COMPACT_ATOMS: atom_id res chain seq x y z
N MET A 1 -4.46 20.36 3.88
CA MET A 1 -5.95 20.55 3.80
C MET A 1 -6.62 19.19 3.89
N GLU A 2 -7.90 19.20 4.29
CA GLU A 2 -8.69 17.96 4.37
C GLU A 2 -9.87 18.06 3.41
N PHE A 3 -10.22 16.92 2.77
CA PHE A 3 -11.36 16.78 1.85
C PHE A 3 -12.25 15.63 2.32
N ILE A 4 -13.55 15.80 2.14
CA ILE A 4 -14.55 14.79 2.52
C ILE A 4 -15.37 14.47 1.29
N LEU A 5 -15.48 13.17 1.01
CA LEU A 5 -16.45 12.58 0.08
C LEU A 5 -17.50 11.84 0.91
N ASP A 6 -18.77 12.09 0.65
CA ASP A 6 -19.87 11.44 1.38
C ASP A 6 -21.08 11.27 0.45
N ASN A 7 -21.54 10.04 0.27
CA ASN A 7 -22.71 9.72 -0.54
C ASN A 7 -23.85 9.07 0.29
N GLY A 8 -23.73 9.12 1.64
CA GLY A 8 -24.70 8.52 2.56
C GLY A 8 -24.47 7.03 2.83
N SER A 9 -23.74 6.31 1.97
CA SER A 9 -23.37 4.89 2.17
C SER A 9 -21.96 4.73 2.68
N ILE A 10 -21.04 5.56 2.20
CA ILE A 10 -19.64 5.65 2.66
C ILE A 10 -19.23 7.11 2.80
N ARG A 11 -18.45 7.39 3.82
CA ARG A 11 -17.81 8.67 4.05
C ARG A 11 -16.30 8.47 4.10
N VAL A 12 -15.57 9.22 3.29
CA VAL A 12 -14.13 9.14 3.16
C VAL A 12 -13.53 10.52 3.43
N ALA A 13 -12.55 10.60 4.31
CA ALA A 13 -11.74 11.80 4.50
C ALA A 13 -10.33 11.59 3.95
N LEU A 14 -9.78 12.63 3.32
CA LEU A 14 -8.49 12.66 2.64
C LEU A 14 -7.69 13.87 3.11
N SER A 15 -6.39 13.73 3.22
CA SER A 15 -5.49 14.84 3.59
C SER A 15 -4.47 15.13 2.49
N THR A 16 -4.17 16.40 2.26
CA THR A 16 -3.02 16.81 1.44
C THR A 16 -1.68 16.43 2.09
N ALA A 17 -1.62 16.27 3.41
CA ALA A 17 -0.45 15.72 4.08
C ALA A 17 -0.34 14.22 3.77
N GLY A 18 0.60 13.84 2.91
CA GLY A 18 0.80 12.48 2.45
C GLY A 18 -0.14 12.02 1.32
N GLY A 19 -1.12 12.84 0.92
CA GLY A 19 -2.00 12.59 -0.23
C GLY A 19 -3.00 11.43 -0.04
N SER A 20 -3.33 11.02 1.19
CA SER A 20 -4.00 9.76 1.46
C SER A 20 -5.21 9.87 2.40
N PHE A 21 -5.82 8.72 2.69
CA PHE A 21 -6.94 8.60 3.63
C PHE A 21 -6.58 9.01 5.05
N THR A 22 -7.54 9.66 5.71
CA THR A 22 -7.55 9.90 7.17
C THR A 22 -8.77 9.28 7.85
N SER A 23 -9.81 8.89 7.08
CA SER A 23 -10.98 8.17 7.56
C SER A 23 -11.65 7.41 6.43
N ILE A 24 -12.19 6.22 6.74
CA ILE A 24 -13.13 5.47 5.90
C ILE A 24 -14.24 4.99 6.83
N ALA A 25 -15.41 5.60 6.75
CA ALA A 25 -16.51 5.33 7.64
C ALA A 25 -17.79 4.96 6.87
N ALA A 26 -18.56 4.04 7.43
CA ALA A 26 -19.87 3.66 6.92
C ALA A 26 -20.76 3.21 8.07
N ASN A 27 -22.07 3.48 8.00
CA ASN A 27 -23.04 3.08 9.02
C ASN A 27 -22.67 3.51 10.46
N GLY A 28 -22.00 4.66 10.61
CA GLY A 28 -21.56 5.19 11.91
C GLY A 28 -20.30 4.53 12.48
N ARG A 29 -19.63 3.64 11.74
CA ARG A 29 -18.41 2.93 12.13
C ARG A 29 -17.22 3.46 11.35
N GLU A 30 -16.07 3.61 12.00
CA GLU A 30 -14.76 3.85 11.38
C GLU A 30 -14.07 2.53 11.08
N TYR A 31 -13.59 2.36 9.85
CA TYR A 31 -12.90 1.16 9.39
C TYR A 31 -11.39 1.37 9.24
N LEU A 32 -10.95 2.61 9.01
CA LEU A 32 -9.53 2.90 8.92
C LEU A 32 -8.91 3.02 10.31
N TRP A 33 -7.70 2.50 10.48
CA TRP A 33 -6.88 2.77 11.66
C TRP A 33 -6.67 4.28 11.83
N GLN A 34 -6.84 4.79 13.06
CA GLN A 34 -6.83 6.24 13.29
C GLN A 34 -5.47 6.81 13.68
N GLY A 35 -4.43 5.97 13.67
CA GLY A 35 -3.06 6.40 13.92
C GLY A 35 -2.79 6.68 15.40
N ASP A 36 -2.16 5.73 16.09
CA ASP A 36 -1.67 5.94 17.45
C ASP A 36 -0.13 6.02 17.42
N PRO A 37 0.47 7.16 17.79
CA PRO A 37 1.93 7.31 17.80
C PRO A 37 2.66 6.31 18.72
N SER A 38 2.00 5.75 19.73
CA SER A 38 2.58 4.72 20.61
C SER A 38 2.66 3.35 19.92
N VAL A 39 1.83 3.13 18.89
CA VAL A 39 1.75 1.90 18.12
C VAL A 39 2.24 2.14 16.68
N TRP A 40 1.40 2.76 15.88
CA TRP A 40 1.70 3.17 14.50
C TRP A 40 0.93 4.45 14.16
N SER A 41 1.68 5.52 13.90
CA SER A 41 1.12 6.85 13.59
C SER A 41 0.57 6.97 12.16
N GLY A 42 0.89 6.01 11.25
CA GLY A 42 0.36 6.00 9.90
C GLY A 42 -1.07 5.50 9.84
N GLN A 43 -1.75 5.74 8.72
CA GLN A 43 -3.12 5.29 8.47
C GLN A 43 -3.22 4.55 7.13
N ALA A 44 -2.87 5.20 6.02
CA ALA A 44 -2.89 4.62 4.68
C ALA A 44 -1.82 5.26 3.78
N PRO A 45 -0.53 5.19 4.11
CA PRO A 45 0.50 5.86 3.33
C PRO A 45 0.60 5.36 1.89
N ILE A 46 0.92 6.25 0.97
CA ILE A 46 1.24 5.92 -0.42
C ILE A 46 2.71 5.55 -0.50
N CYS A 47 3.01 4.38 -1.06
CA CYS A 47 4.36 3.93 -1.36
C CYS A 47 4.75 4.40 -2.76
N PHE A 48 5.65 5.39 -2.85
CA PHE A 48 6.18 5.91 -4.11
C PHE A 48 7.48 6.70 -3.85
N PRO A 49 8.51 6.60 -4.71
CA PRO A 49 8.63 5.80 -5.92
C PRO A 49 9.16 4.37 -5.68
N ILE A 50 9.08 3.88 -4.44
CA ILE A 50 9.46 2.51 -4.05
C ILE A 50 8.43 1.93 -3.08
N CYS A 51 8.08 0.65 -3.22
CA CYS A 51 7.42 -0.16 -2.21
C CYS A 51 8.48 -0.89 -1.38
N GLY A 52 8.34 -0.87 -0.05
CA GLY A 52 9.36 -1.45 0.84
C GLY A 52 10.68 -0.67 0.84
N GLY A 53 11.80 -1.37 0.96
CA GLY A 53 13.14 -0.79 1.10
C GLY A 53 14.12 -1.20 0.00
N LEU A 54 15.12 -0.35 -0.23
CA LEU A 54 16.31 -0.68 -1.02
C LEU A 54 17.42 -1.16 -0.10
N ARG A 55 18.34 -2.00 -0.61
CA ARG A 55 19.57 -2.36 0.10
C ARG A 55 20.39 -1.10 0.35
N ASP A 56 20.76 -0.88 1.60
CA ASP A 56 21.46 0.33 2.05
C ASP A 56 20.75 1.66 1.64
N GLY A 57 19.45 1.60 1.36
CA GLY A 57 18.66 2.76 0.97
C GLY A 57 18.98 3.34 -0.42
N ARG A 58 19.66 2.58 -1.28
CA ARG A 58 20.09 3.04 -2.61
C ARG A 58 20.01 1.97 -3.69
N ALA A 59 19.92 2.41 -4.94
CA ALA A 59 20.04 1.57 -6.11
C ALA A 59 20.62 2.38 -7.27
N MET A 60 21.15 1.69 -8.28
CA MET A 60 21.51 2.29 -9.56
C MET A 60 20.39 1.99 -10.57
N THR A 61 20.21 2.86 -11.55
CA THR A 61 19.35 2.56 -12.70
C THR A 61 20.18 2.10 -13.89
N MET A 62 19.57 1.43 -14.84
CA MET A 62 20.21 1.05 -16.11
C MET A 62 20.75 2.28 -16.86
N GLY A 63 20.11 3.44 -16.68
CA GLY A 63 20.59 4.73 -17.19
C GLY A 63 21.79 5.33 -16.43
N GLY A 64 22.32 4.64 -15.42
CA GLY A 64 23.49 5.09 -14.63
C GLY A 64 23.15 6.17 -13.60
N ARG A 65 21.89 6.35 -13.25
CA ARG A 65 21.46 7.28 -12.20
C ARG A 65 21.45 6.57 -10.84
N GLU A 66 21.93 7.23 -9.80
CA GLU A 66 21.79 6.75 -8.42
C GLU A 66 20.46 7.24 -7.84
N VAL A 67 19.69 6.34 -7.23
CA VAL A 67 18.50 6.66 -6.43
C VAL A 67 18.81 6.39 -4.94
N LYS A 68 18.29 7.26 -4.05
CA LYS A 68 18.49 7.20 -2.59
C LYS A 68 17.13 7.35 -1.91
N LEU A 69 16.52 6.24 -1.54
CA LEU A 69 15.15 6.21 -1.06
C LEU A 69 15.07 5.56 0.32
N ALA A 70 14.40 6.25 1.23
CA ALA A 70 13.96 5.64 2.47
C ALA A 70 12.87 4.59 2.18
N ARG A 71 12.62 3.69 3.13
CA ARG A 71 11.52 2.69 3.04
C ARG A 71 10.22 3.38 2.63
N HIS A 72 9.53 2.84 1.62
CA HIS A 72 8.31 3.33 0.97
C HIS A 72 8.46 4.68 0.24
N GLY A 73 9.67 5.14 0.01
CA GLY A 73 9.93 6.40 -0.68
C GLY A 73 9.53 7.64 0.11
N PHE A 74 9.19 8.69 -0.59
CA PHE A 74 8.97 10.02 -0.02
C PHE A 74 7.52 10.52 -0.10
N ALA A 75 6.67 9.98 -0.95
CA ALA A 75 5.34 10.52 -1.25
C ALA A 75 4.47 10.76 0.00
N ARG A 76 4.51 9.83 0.95
CA ARG A 76 3.78 9.88 2.23
C ARG A 76 4.23 11.00 3.18
N LYS A 77 5.35 11.66 2.90
CA LYS A 77 5.92 12.74 3.74
C LYS A 77 5.78 14.11 3.12
N GLN A 78 5.20 14.19 1.91
CA GLN A 78 5.05 15.43 1.18
C GLN A 78 3.68 16.04 1.36
N GLU A 79 3.59 17.35 1.19
CA GLU A 79 2.34 18.06 1.04
C GLU A 79 1.89 17.98 -0.41
N TRP A 80 0.72 17.41 -0.64
CA TRP A 80 0.13 17.26 -1.97
C TRP A 80 -0.78 18.43 -2.30
N LYS A 81 -1.00 18.67 -3.58
CA LYS A 81 -1.91 19.70 -4.07
C LYS A 81 -3.24 19.10 -4.49
N LEU A 82 -4.30 19.87 -4.35
CA LEU A 82 -5.57 19.53 -4.98
C LEU A 82 -5.41 19.65 -6.51
N GLU A 83 -5.66 18.56 -7.22
CA GLU A 83 -5.67 18.51 -8.70
C GLU A 83 -7.08 18.68 -9.23
N GLU A 84 -8.04 17.96 -8.66
CA GLU A 84 -9.44 17.98 -9.09
C GLU A 84 -10.36 17.60 -7.93
N GLN A 85 -11.57 18.19 -7.90
CA GLN A 85 -12.60 17.84 -6.94
C GLN A 85 -13.98 17.87 -7.59
N GLY A 86 -14.77 16.84 -7.33
CA GLY A 86 -16.19 16.71 -7.67
C GLY A 86 -16.99 16.17 -6.49
N ASP A 87 -18.29 15.92 -6.70
CA ASP A 87 -19.20 15.47 -5.64
C ASP A 87 -18.82 14.07 -5.10
N SER A 88 -18.28 13.20 -5.97
CA SER A 88 -17.92 11.82 -5.64
C SER A 88 -16.43 11.51 -5.84
N MET A 89 -15.60 12.53 -6.11
CA MET A 89 -14.21 12.33 -6.45
C MET A 89 -13.32 13.47 -5.96
N VAL A 90 -12.14 13.09 -5.44
CA VAL A 90 -11.01 14.00 -5.18
C VAL A 90 -9.76 13.42 -5.80
N ALA A 91 -8.98 14.23 -6.49
CA ALA A 91 -7.65 13.91 -6.96
C ALA A 91 -6.62 14.84 -6.32
N LEU A 92 -5.57 14.27 -5.76
CA LEU A 92 -4.44 14.97 -5.17
C LEU A 92 -3.19 14.68 -5.99
N SER A 93 -2.30 15.64 -6.15
CA SER A 93 -1.09 15.49 -6.94
C SER A 93 0.19 15.84 -6.17
N LEU A 94 1.27 15.12 -6.50
CA LEU A 94 2.63 15.42 -6.10
C LEU A 94 3.51 15.45 -7.35
N SER A 95 4.30 16.50 -7.52
CA SER A 95 5.15 16.69 -8.71
C SER A 95 6.55 17.14 -8.31
N SER A 96 7.56 16.66 -9.02
CA SER A 96 8.94 17.14 -8.89
C SER A 96 9.07 18.63 -9.33
N ALA A 97 8.14 19.15 -10.11
CA ALA A 97 8.11 20.58 -10.46
C ALA A 97 7.77 21.46 -9.24
N ASP A 98 6.99 20.93 -8.30
CA ASP A 98 6.64 21.60 -7.05
C ASP A 98 7.63 21.32 -5.91
N HIS A 99 8.35 20.20 -5.99
CA HIS A 99 9.25 19.65 -4.98
C HIS A 99 10.59 19.28 -5.64
N ALA A 100 11.33 20.28 -6.14
CA ALA A 100 12.57 20.05 -6.88
C ALA A 100 13.67 19.33 -6.05
N GLU A 101 13.62 19.43 -4.73
CA GLU A 101 14.51 18.74 -3.81
C GLU A 101 14.38 17.20 -3.86
N LEU A 102 13.24 16.69 -4.32
CA LEU A 102 13.04 15.25 -4.48
C LEU A 102 13.89 14.66 -5.59
N LEU A 103 14.31 15.48 -6.57
CA LEU A 103 15.21 15.06 -7.65
C LEU A 103 16.62 14.70 -7.15
N GLU A 104 17.02 15.14 -5.95
CA GLU A 104 18.27 14.73 -5.29
C GLU A 104 18.23 13.26 -4.83
N GLN A 105 17.03 12.76 -4.52
CA GLN A 105 16.81 11.39 -4.08
C GLN A 105 16.40 10.47 -5.23
N TYR A 106 15.63 11.01 -6.18
CA TYR A 106 15.08 10.29 -7.31
C TYR A 106 15.15 11.18 -8.56
N PRO A 107 16.24 11.07 -9.38
CA PRO A 107 16.60 12.04 -10.41
C PRO A 107 15.78 11.89 -11.70
N TYR A 108 14.47 11.74 -11.56
CA TYR A 108 13.51 11.64 -12.67
C TYR A 108 12.38 12.64 -12.44
N PRO A 109 12.14 13.59 -13.38
CA PRO A 109 10.97 14.45 -13.33
C PRO A 109 9.69 13.62 -13.42
N PHE A 110 8.79 13.81 -12.47
CA PHE A 110 7.57 13.04 -12.34
C PHE A 110 6.39 13.89 -11.87
N LYS A 111 5.19 13.41 -12.18
CA LYS A 111 3.95 13.75 -11.52
C LYS A 111 3.21 12.47 -11.12
N ILE A 112 2.77 12.37 -9.87
CA ILE A 112 1.84 11.33 -9.43
C ILE A 112 0.52 11.99 -9.03
N VAL A 113 -0.61 11.44 -9.50
CA VAL A 113 -1.96 11.83 -9.10
C VAL A 113 -2.59 10.63 -8.38
N ALA A 114 -3.03 10.86 -7.15
CA ALA A 114 -3.85 9.90 -6.40
C ALA A 114 -5.31 10.34 -6.52
N ARG A 115 -6.11 9.55 -7.21
CA ARG A 115 -7.54 9.80 -7.45
C ARG A 115 -8.37 8.85 -6.59
N TYR A 116 -9.32 9.42 -5.88
CA TYR A 116 -10.23 8.73 -4.96
C TYR A 116 -11.65 8.97 -5.43
N THR A 117 -12.38 7.90 -5.74
CA THR A 117 -13.77 7.98 -6.25
C THR A 117 -14.66 7.10 -5.40
N ILE A 118 -15.76 7.64 -4.86
CA ILE A 118 -16.75 6.87 -4.09
C ILE A 118 -17.94 6.52 -4.97
N ASP A 119 -18.43 5.26 -4.82
CA ASP A 119 -19.64 4.74 -5.41
C ASP A 119 -20.27 3.69 -4.48
N ALA A 120 -21.55 3.85 -4.13
CA ALA A 120 -22.21 3.02 -3.12
C ALA A 120 -21.36 2.95 -1.83
N ALA A 121 -21.05 1.76 -1.34
CA ALA A 121 -20.21 1.54 -0.15
C ALA A 121 -18.72 1.31 -0.51
N LYS A 122 -18.24 1.84 -1.63
CA LYS A 122 -16.89 1.63 -2.18
C LYS A 122 -16.13 2.93 -2.33
N VAL A 123 -14.81 2.84 -2.20
CA VAL A 123 -13.86 3.83 -2.67
C VAL A 123 -12.82 3.19 -3.57
N ALA A 124 -12.75 3.65 -4.82
CA ALA A 124 -11.69 3.28 -5.75
C ALA A 124 -10.51 4.25 -5.60
N VAL A 125 -9.30 3.71 -5.59
CA VAL A 125 -8.03 4.44 -5.55
C VAL A 125 -7.29 4.17 -6.85
N SER A 126 -6.87 5.23 -7.54
CA SER A 126 -6.04 5.15 -8.74
C SER A 126 -4.80 6.02 -8.54
N TYR A 127 -3.63 5.45 -8.79
CA TYR A 127 -2.34 6.15 -8.84
C TYR A 127 -1.92 6.29 -10.30
N GLU A 128 -1.93 7.53 -10.80
CA GLU A 128 -1.55 7.88 -12.17
C GLU A 128 -0.15 8.51 -12.13
N VAL A 129 0.88 7.75 -12.56
CA VAL A 129 2.28 8.18 -12.52
C VAL A 129 2.73 8.56 -13.90
N THR A 130 3.06 9.85 -14.09
CA THR A 130 3.51 10.41 -15.36
C THR A 130 5.01 10.69 -15.31
N ASN A 131 5.73 10.22 -16.30
CA ASN A 131 7.12 10.60 -16.55
C ASN A 131 7.16 11.97 -17.26
N GLU A 132 7.56 13.01 -16.54
CA GLU A 132 7.73 14.37 -17.08
C GLU A 132 9.16 14.64 -17.58
N GLY A 133 10.02 13.62 -17.56
CA GLY A 133 11.40 13.69 -18.01
C GLY A 133 11.60 13.30 -19.47
N THR A 134 12.87 13.13 -19.85
CA THR A 134 13.30 12.78 -21.20
C THR A 134 13.92 11.40 -21.33
N GLU A 135 14.04 10.68 -20.21
CA GLU A 135 14.59 9.33 -20.11
C GLU A 135 13.53 8.37 -19.56
N ASP A 136 13.70 7.07 -19.76
CA ASP A 136 12.84 6.04 -19.17
C ASP A 136 12.90 6.15 -17.64
N MET A 137 11.75 6.17 -16.97
CA MET A 137 11.62 6.38 -15.55
C MET A 137 11.19 5.08 -14.83
N PRO A 138 12.11 4.39 -14.12
CA PRO A 138 11.78 3.21 -13.35
C PRO A 138 11.16 3.59 -12.00
N PHE A 139 10.03 3.01 -11.64
CA PHE A 139 9.35 3.32 -10.38
C PHE A 139 8.51 2.15 -9.86
N PHE A 140 8.02 2.33 -8.64
CA PHE A 140 7.05 1.45 -7.99
C PHE A 140 5.96 2.31 -7.34
N VAL A 141 4.76 1.76 -7.24
CA VAL A 141 3.66 2.39 -6.53
C VAL A 141 2.83 1.33 -5.80
N GLY A 142 2.31 1.67 -4.64
CA GLY A 142 1.45 0.79 -3.84
C GLY A 142 0.69 1.52 -2.76
N GLY A 143 -0.36 0.89 -2.26
CA GLY A 143 -1.13 1.33 -1.12
C GLY A 143 -0.69 0.62 0.17
N HIS A 144 -0.91 1.28 1.30
CA HIS A 144 -0.60 0.71 2.62
C HIS A 144 -1.73 1.05 3.62
N PRO A 145 -3.01 0.73 3.27
CA PRO A 145 -4.11 1.01 4.18
C PRO A 145 -4.06 0.09 5.40
N GLY A 146 -4.16 0.68 6.59
CA GLY A 146 -4.36 -0.01 7.84
C GLY A 146 -5.84 0.03 8.23
N PHE A 147 -6.44 -1.10 8.47
CA PHE A 147 -7.82 -1.21 8.93
C PHE A 147 -7.87 -1.50 10.42
N LYS A 148 -8.89 -1.00 11.11
CA LYS A 148 -9.16 -1.42 12.49
C LYS A 148 -9.34 -2.94 12.54
N CYS A 149 -8.77 -3.56 13.54
CA CYS A 149 -8.96 -4.97 13.86
C CYS A 149 -8.73 -5.14 15.36
N PRO A 150 -9.77 -5.45 16.16
CA PRO A 150 -11.15 -5.74 15.76
C PRO A 150 -11.90 -4.54 15.17
N LEU A 151 -12.97 -4.81 14.41
CA LEU A 151 -13.83 -3.77 13.83
C LEU A 151 -14.82 -3.21 14.86
N ASP A 152 -15.25 -4.01 15.83
CA ASP A 152 -16.20 -3.65 16.88
C ASP A 152 -15.58 -3.71 18.28
N ASP A 153 -16.03 -2.81 19.15
CA ASP A 153 -15.61 -2.80 20.54
C ASP A 153 -16.02 -4.09 21.27
N GLY A 154 -15.11 -4.65 22.04
CA GLY A 154 -15.31 -5.86 22.84
C GLY A 154 -15.09 -7.18 22.08
N GLU A 155 -14.70 -7.13 20.84
CA GLU A 155 -14.22 -8.27 20.06
C GLU A 155 -12.71 -8.46 20.23
N SER A 156 -12.21 -9.67 19.90
CA SER A 156 -10.80 -9.98 19.93
C SER A 156 -10.18 -9.90 18.53
N TYR A 157 -8.91 -9.52 18.46
CA TYR A 157 -8.12 -9.59 17.23
C TYR A 157 -8.17 -10.99 16.59
N ASP A 158 -8.11 -12.02 17.42
CA ASP A 158 -8.15 -13.43 17.01
C ASP A 158 -9.52 -13.91 16.50
N ASP A 159 -10.57 -13.11 16.66
CA ASP A 159 -11.88 -13.41 16.05
C ASP A 159 -11.89 -13.18 14.55
N TYR A 160 -10.86 -12.51 14.01
CA TYR A 160 -10.78 -12.06 12.62
C TYR A 160 -9.85 -12.90 11.76
N GLU A 161 -10.06 -12.80 10.45
CA GLU A 161 -9.24 -13.42 9.42
C GLU A 161 -9.22 -12.55 8.16
N LEU A 162 -8.22 -12.77 7.31
CA LEU A 162 -8.24 -12.30 5.94
C LEU A 162 -8.64 -13.46 5.03
N ARG A 163 -9.81 -13.34 4.39
CA ARG A 163 -10.35 -14.31 3.45
C ARG A 163 -9.97 -13.95 2.03
N PHE A 164 -9.24 -14.82 1.37
CA PHE A 164 -8.74 -14.66 0.01
C PHE A 164 -9.72 -15.30 -0.99
N ASP A 165 -9.85 -14.75 -2.20
CA ASP A 165 -10.72 -15.30 -3.24
C ASP A 165 -10.14 -16.57 -3.89
N GLN A 166 -8.82 -16.78 -3.77
CA GLN A 166 -8.13 -18.00 -4.20
C GLN A 166 -7.35 -18.61 -3.03
N ARG A 167 -7.00 -19.91 -3.17
CA ARG A 167 -6.14 -20.57 -2.19
C ARG A 167 -4.67 -20.24 -2.47
N GLU A 168 -4.04 -19.55 -1.56
CA GLU A 168 -2.60 -19.30 -1.62
C GLU A 168 -1.82 -20.49 -1.05
N ALA A 169 -1.22 -21.30 -1.92
CA ALA A 169 -0.53 -22.52 -1.52
C ALA A 169 1.00 -22.37 -1.46
N ALA A 170 1.54 -21.28 -1.99
CA ALA A 170 2.97 -21.02 -2.01
C ALA A 170 3.52 -20.81 -0.59
N GLU A 171 4.71 -21.33 -0.31
CA GLU A 171 5.48 -20.92 0.87
C GLU A 171 5.85 -19.45 0.77
N LEU A 172 5.84 -18.75 1.90
CA LEU A 172 6.07 -17.32 1.97
C LEU A 172 7.57 -17.01 2.08
N CYS A 173 8.02 -16.00 1.37
CA CYS A 173 9.34 -15.43 1.58
C CYS A 173 9.40 -14.74 2.96
N THR A 174 10.62 -14.55 3.48
CA THR A 174 10.81 -14.05 4.84
C THR A 174 11.40 -12.65 4.80
N ALA A 175 10.77 -11.70 5.47
CA ALA A 175 11.38 -10.41 5.73
C ALA A 175 12.55 -10.56 6.70
N VAL A 176 13.60 -9.76 6.49
CA VAL A 176 14.75 -9.65 7.38
C VAL A 176 14.53 -8.44 8.30
N PRO A 177 14.15 -8.63 9.58
CA PRO A 177 13.70 -7.52 10.45
C PRO A 177 14.71 -6.38 10.59
N SER A 178 16.02 -6.72 10.63
CA SER A 178 17.09 -5.73 10.79
C SER A 178 17.28 -4.80 9.59
N THR A 179 16.86 -5.21 8.39
CA THR A 179 17.07 -4.45 7.15
C THR A 179 15.77 -4.10 6.43
N GLY A 180 14.68 -4.84 6.68
CA GLY A 180 13.43 -4.77 5.92
C GLY A 180 13.56 -5.27 4.48
N LEU A 181 14.62 -6.02 4.17
CA LEU A 181 14.83 -6.71 2.90
C LEU A 181 14.13 -8.07 2.92
N ILE A 182 14.02 -8.70 1.75
CA ILE A 182 13.32 -9.98 1.60
C ILE A 182 14.31 -11.09 1.30
N ASN A 183 14.24 -12.17 2.08
CA ASN A 183 14.95 -13.41 1.79
C ASN A 183 14.01 -14.36 1.03
N VAL A 184 14.25 -14.56 -0.26
CA VAL A 184 13.46 -15.45 -1.13
C VAL A 184 13.98 -16.88 -1.16
N GLU A 185 15.19 -17.13 -0.67
CA GLU A 185 15.81 -18.46 -0.61
C GLU A 185 15.35 -19.25 0.62
N HIS A 186 15.00 -18.56 1.70
CA HIS A 186 14.48 -19.15 2.92
C HIS A 186 12.99 -18.81 3.05
N ARG A 187 12.17 -19.79 2.70
CA ARG A 187 10.73 -19.67 2.76
C ARG A 187 10.17 -20.33 4.02
N SER A 188 9.11 -19.75 4.54
CA SER A 188 8.37 -20.27 5.67
C SER A 188 7.07 -20.93 5.21
N LYS A 189 6.56 -21.84 6.04
CA LYS A 189 5.25 -22.44 5.81
C LYS A 189 4.19 -21.35 5.79
N ASN A 190 3.34 -21.38 4.78
CA ASN A 190 2.18 -20.50 4.71
C ASN A 190 1.20 -20.83 5.85
N PRO A 191 0.83 -19.86 6.72
CA PRO A 191 -0.07 -20.10 7.85
C PRO A 191 -1.55 -20.19 7.47
N MET A 192 -1.89 -20.05 6.19
CA MET A 192 -3.28 -20.10 5.73
C MET A 192 -3.95 -21.46 5.98
N ILE A 193 -5.24 -21.40 6.27
CA ILE A 193 -6.15 -22.54 6.42
C ILE A 193 -7.20 -22.47 5.30
N GLY A 194 -6.99 -23.24 4.23
CA GLY A 194 -7.86 -23.14 3.05
C GLY A 194 -7.64 -21.81 2.31
N HIS A 195 -8.64 -20.95 2.33
CA HIS A 195 -8.61 -19.59 1.76
C HIS A 195 -8.39 -18.50 2.80
N ASP A 196 -8.29 -18.87 4.07
CA ASP A 196 -8.33 -17.92 5.19
C ASP A 196 -6.95 -17.82 5.84
N LEU A 197 -6.50 -16.59 6.09
CA LEU A 197 -5.36 -16.27 6.94
C LEU A 197 -5.90 -15.85 8.30
N PRO A 198 -5.89 -16.73 9.32
CA PRO A 198 -6.28 -16.36 10.67
C PRO A 198 -5.38 -15.23 11.19
N LEU A 199 -5.99 -14.19 11.74
CA LEU A 199 -5.23 -13.10 12.35
C LEU A 199 -4.95 -13.45 13.82
N THR A 200 -3.68 -13.33 14.20
CA THR A 200 -3.20 -13.33 15.58
C THR A 200 -2.06 -12.34 15.70
N HIS A 201 -1.83 -11.79 16.87
CA HIS A 201 -0.70 -10.88 17.08
C HIS A 201 0.64 -11.57 16.86
N GLU A 202 0.75 -12.86 17.21
CA GLU A 202 1.98 -13.67 17.00
C GLU A 202 2.35 -13.81 15.51
N LEU A 203 1.40 -13.67 14.60
CA LEU A 203 1.69 -13.68 13.16
C LEU A 203 2.73 -12.61 12.77
N PHE A 204 2.80 -11.52 13.55
CA PHE A 204 3.63 -10.36 13.28
C PHE A 204 4.80 -10.18 14.26
N ASP A 205 5.06 -11.14 15.14
CA ASP A 205 6.15 -11.06 16.14
C ASP A 205 7.53 -10.81 15.55
N PHE A 206 7.75 -11.32 14.34
CA PHE A 206 9.06 -11.21 13.68
C PHE A 206 9.08 -10.21 12.53
N ALA A 207 8.04 -10.18 11.71
CA ALA A 207 7.98 -9.32 10.52
C ALA A 207 6.58 -9.36 9.88
N GLU A 208 6.44 -8.60 8.80
CA GLU A 208 5.29 -8.65 7.90
C GLU A 208 5.15 -10.03 7.20
N THR A 209 3.91 -10.42 6.89
CA THR A 209 3.59 -11.56 6.03
C THR A 209 3.58 -11.12 4.57
N ILE A 210 4.42 -11.73 3.72
CA ILE A 210 4.65 -11.28 2.34
C ILE A 210 4.18 -12.36 1.36
N PHE A 211 3.15 -12.05 0.60
CA PHE A 211 2.67 -12.85 -0.52
C PHE A 211 3.34 -12.37 -1.81
N ASP A 212 4.52 -12.91 -2.12
CA ASP A 212 5.30 -12.63 -3.33
C ASP A 212 4.90 -13.49 -4.53
N VAL A 213 4.20 -14.58 -4.28
CA VAL A 213 3.50 -15.42 -5.26
C VAL A 213 2.03 -15.43 -4.86
N LEU A 214 1.19 -14.73 -5.61
CA LEU A 214 -0.19 -14.45 -5.23
C LEU A 214 -1.13 -14.71 -6.41
N GLU A 215 -2.09 -15.62 -6.22
CA GLU A 215 -3.15 -15.93 -7.18
C GLU A 215 -4.36 -15.00 -6.98
N SER A 216 -4.67 -14.67 -5.73
CA SER A 216 -5.79 -13.82 -5.36
C SER A 216 -5.62 -12.39 -5.84
N ARG A 217 -6.76 -11.75 -6.11
CA ARG A 217 -6.87 -10.31 -6.39
C ARG A 217 -7.94 -9.65 -5.53
N VAL A 218 -8.54 -10.42 -4.64
CA VAL A 218 -9.51 -9.95 -3.66
C VAL A 218 -9.18 -10.56 -2.30
N VAL A 219 -9.19 -9.73 -1.27
CA VAL A 219 -9.06 -10.17 0.12
C VAL A 219 -10.10 -9.43 0.97
N THR A 220 -10.68 -10.11 1.93
CA THR A 220 -11.69 -9.55 2.83
C THR A 220 -11.24 -9.70 4.28
N LEU A 221 -11.07 -8.59 4.98
CA LEU A 221 -10.96 -8.57 6.44
C LEU A 221 -12.36 -8.80 7.00
N THR A 222 -12.57 -9.88 7.70
CA THR A 222 -13.87 -10.27 8.23
C THR A 222 -13.74 -11.02 9.56
N LYS A 223 -14.80 -10.98 10.36
CA LYS A 223 -14.92 -11.87 11.52
C LYS A 223 -15.17 -13.29 11.04
N LYS A 224 -14.53 -14.30 11.67
CA LYS A 224 -14.64 -15.72 11.29
C LYS A 224 -16.08 -16.25 11.21
N THR A 225 -17.00 -15.61 11.91
CA THR A 225 -18.43 -16.02 12.01
C THR A 225 -19.35 -15.18 11.15
N GLU A 226 -18.84 -14.21 10.38
CA GLU A 226 -19.63 -13.24 9.62
C GLU A 226 -19.06 -13.07 8.21
N ASP A 227 -19.90 -12.51 7.31
CA ASP A 227 -19.47 -12.12 5.94
C ASP A 227 -19.42 -10.60 5.77
N LYS A 228 -19.43 -9.85 6.88
CA LYS A 228 -19.28 -8.40 6.91
C LYS A 228 -17.83 -8.02 7.17
N GLY A 229 -17.45 -6.84 6.69
CA GLY A 229 -16.10 -6.35 6.92
C GLY A 229 -15.62 -5.41 5.84
N VAL A 230 -14.34 -5.52 5.50
CA VAL A 230 -13.67 -4.67 4.50
C VAL A 230 -13.10 -5.56 3.40
N ARG A 231 -13.59 -5.39 2.18
CA ARG A 231 -13.06 -6.07 1.00
C ARG A 231 -12.09 -5.17 0.26
N LEU A 232 -10.92 -5.69 -0.06
CA LEU A 232 -9.92 -5.05 -0.89
C LEU A 232 -9.83 -5.79 -2.22
N THR A 233 -9.95 -5.08 -3.35
CA THR A 233 -9.79 -5.60 -4.71
C THR A 233 -8.62 -4.88 -5.38
N PHE A 234 -7.62 -5.62 -5.90
CA PHE A 234 -6.35 -5.07 -6.41
C PHE A 234 -5.88 -5.78 -7.68
N PRO A 235 -6.58 -5.60 -8.81
CA PRO A 235 -6.42 -6.42 -10.02
C PRO A 235 -5.03 -6.30 -10.67
N ASP A 236 -4.35 -5.18 -10.48
CA ASP A 236 -3.07 -4.86 -11.13
C ASP A 236 -1.89 -4.68 -10.16
N MET A 237 -2.08 -5.08 -8.89
CA MET A 237 -1.02 -5.12 -7.87
C MET A 237 -0.60 -6.58 -7.64
N PRO A 238 0.61 -7.00 -8.05
CA PRO A 238 0.99 -8.41 -8.03
C PRO A 238 1.32 -8.95 -6.65
N TYR A 239 1.57 -8.10 -5.66
CA TYR A 239 2.02 -8.47 -4.33
C TYR A 239 1.05 -7.97 -3.26
N LEU A 240 0.93 -8.76 -2.19
CA LEU A 240 0.19 -8.36 -1.00
C LEU A 240 1.07 -8.51 0.23
N ILE A 241 1.14 -7.45 1.03
CA ILE A 241 1.79 -7.48 2.33
C ILE A 241 0.72 -7.33 3.41
N VAL A 242 0.80 -8.17 4.43
CA VAL A 242 -0.05 -8.10 5.61
C VAL A 242 0.84 -7.81 6.81
N TRP A 243 0.52 -6.76 7.52
CA TRP A 243 1.33 -6.31 8.65
C TRP A 243 0.48 -5.73 9.77
N SER A 244 0.95 -5.93 10.99
CA SER A 244 0.49 -5.27 12.20
C SER A 244 1.64 -5.11 13.18
N LYS A 245 1.35 -4.54 14.35
CA LYS A 245 2.19 -4.61 15.53
C LYS A 245 1.53 -5.48 16.59
N PRO A 246 2.29 -6.22 17.41
CA PRO A 246 1.73 -7.08 18.44
C PRO A 246 0.78 -6.37 19.43
N GLU A 247 0.98 -5.07 19.66
CA GLU A 247 0.13 -4.25 20.55
C GLU A 247 -0.92 -3.42 19.78
N GLY A 248 -1.08 -3.65 18.47
CA GLY A 248 -1.91 -2.81 17.62
C GLY A 248 -3.26 -3.42 17.29
N ASP A 249 -4.33 -2.68 17.58
CA ASP A 249 -5.70 -3.03 17.15
C ASP A 249 -5.94 -2.63 15.69
N PHE A 250 -5.07 -3.09 14.79
CA PHE A 250 -5.16 -2.87 13.35
C PHE A 250 -4.50 -3.99 12.55
N VAL A 251 -4.84 -4.07 11.29
CA VAL A 251 -4.11 -4.83 10.27
C VAL A 251 -3.93 -3.99 9.02
N ALA A 252 -2.70 -3.81 8.57
CA ALA A 252 -2.41 -3.25 7.26
C ALA A 252 -2.51 -4.35 6.20
N VAL A 253 -3.28 -4.08 5.15
CA VAL A 253 -3.46 -4.97 3.99
C VAL A 253 -3.03 -4.20 2.76
N GLU A 254 -1.84 -4.49 2.28
CA GLU A 254 -1.06 -3.59 1.45
C GLU A 254 -0.88 -4.14 0.03
N PRO A 255 -1.70 -3.69 -0.94
CA PRO A 255 -1.48 -4.04 -2.35
C PRO A 255 -0.29 -3.25 -2.90
N TRP A 256 0.76 -3.97 -3.32
CA TRP A 256 1.99 -3.36 -3.82
C TRP A 256 2.27 -3.72 -5.28
N GLY A 257 2.77 -2.72 -6.05
CA GLY A 257 3.29 -2.92 -7.39
C GLY A 257 4.71 -3.50 -7.42
N GLY A 258 5.41 -3.56 -6.30
CA GLY A 258 6.75 -4.13 -6.18
C GLY A 258 7.12 -4.48 -4.74
N LEU A 259 8.32 -5.01 -4.52
CA LEU A 259 8.78 -5.50 -3.22
C LEU A 259 10.02 -4.76 -2.73
N SER A 260 10.34 -4.88 -1.44
CA SER A 260 11.68 -4.59 -0.93
C SER A 260 12.73 -5.38 -1.71
N THR A 261 13.98 -4.92 -1.76
CA THR A 261 15.06 -5.66 -2.43
C THR A 261 15.14 -7.09 -1.90
N CYS A 262 15.07 -8.05 -2.81
CA CYS A 262 15.17 -9.47 -2.50
C CYS A 262 16.63 -9.94 -2.45
N SER A 263 16.89 -11.06 -1.73
CA SER A 263 18.25 -11.59 -1.52
C SER A 263 18.98 -11.96 -2.80
N ASP A 264 18.24 -12.34 -3.85
CA ASP A 264 18.75 -12.74 -5.15
C ASP A 264 18.76 -11.62 -6.21
N GLU A 265 18.36 -10.39 -5.83
CA GLU A 265 18.41 -9.21 -6.70
C GLU A 265 19.77 -8.49 -6.60
N ASP A 266 20.19 -7.91 -7.72
CA ASP A 266 21.25 -6.90 -7.74
C ASP A 266 20.69 -5.52 -7.30
N ASP A 267 21.54 -4.49 -7.32
CA ASP A 267 21.13 -3.15 -6.91
C ASP A 267 20.75 -2.26 -8.12
N ILE A 268 20.29 -2.87 -9.22
CA ILE A 268 19.70 -2.15 -10.38
C ILE A 268 18.19 -2.05 -10.20
N LEU A 269 17.67 -0.83 -10.25
CA LEU A 269 16.27 -0.56 -9.92
C LEU A 269 15.30 -1.28 -10.86
N GLU A 270 15.59 -1.30 -12.16
CA GLU A 270 14.77 -1.94 -13.19
C GLU A 270 14.76 -3.48 -13.10
N HIS A 271 15.75 -4.07 -12.45
CA HIS A 271 15.82 -5.53 -12.25
C HIS A 271 14.99 -6.01 -11.05
N LYS A 272 14.51 -5.08 -10.22
CA LYS A 272 13.72 -5.43 -9.05
C LYS A 272 12.32 -5.91 -9.43
N ARG A 273 11.82 -6.87 -8.65
CA ARG A 273 10.47 -7.43 -8.82
C ARG A 273 9.39 -6.37 -8.80
N GLY A 274 8.60 -6.34 -9.88
CA GLY A 274 7.48 -5.41 -10.04
C GLY A 274 7.88 -4.00 -10.49
N CYS A 275 9.14 -3.77 -10.90
CA CYS A 275 9.54 -2.47 -11.44
C CYS A 275 8.68 -2.10 -12.67
N LEU A 276 8.10 -0.92 -12.62
CA LEU A 276 7.42 -0.28 -13.74
C LEU A 276 8.37 0.71 -14.40
N VAL A 277 8.27 0.85 -15.70
CA VAL A 277 9.06 1.83 -16.47
C VAL A 277 8.10 2.67 -17.30
N ALA A 278 8.01 3.96 -17.00
CA ALA A 278 7.27 4.92 -17.81
C ALA A 278 8.19 5.57 -18.83
N LYS A 279 7.81 5.57 -20.11
CA LYS A 279 8.50 6.29 -21.18
C LYS A 279 8.31 7.81 -21.02
N PRO A 280 9.16 8.66 -21.63
CA PRO A 280 8.94 10.09 -21.63
C PRO A 280 7.52 10.48 -22.07
N GLY A 281 6.81 11.23 -21.24
CA GLY A 281 5.42 11.65 -21.46
C GLY A 281 4.36 10.57 -21.20
N GLU A 282 4.76 9.34 -20.86
CA GLU A 282 3.82 8.26 -20.55
C GLU A 282 3.25 8.39 -19.14
N THR A 283 1.96 8.05 -19.00
CA THR A 283 1.28 7.87 -17.71
C THR A 283 0.97 6.39 -17.52
N VAL A 284 1.43 5.83 -16.42
CA VAL A 284 1.15 4.45 -16.00
C VAL A 284 0.20 4.50 -14.81
N THR A 285 -0.88 3.72 -14.87
CA THR A 285 -1.89 3.67 -13.81
C THR A 285 -1.84 2.34 -13.08
N ARG A 286 -2.01 2.38 -11.75
CA ARG A 286 -2.24 1.23 -10.86
C ARG A 286 -3.27 1.62 -9.82
N GLY A 287 -4.03 0.63 -9.32
CA GLY A 287 -5.07 0.96 -8.36
C GLY A 287 -5.63 -0.23 -7.59
N PHE A 288 -6.51 0.10 -6.66
CA PHE A 288 -7.26 -0.85 -5.87
C PHE A 288 -8.59 -0.24 -5.42
N GLU A 289 -9.48 -1.08 -4.94
CA GLU A 289 -10.80 -0.69 -4.43
C GLU A 289 -10.98 -1.20 -3.00
N ILE A 290 -11.56 -0.39 -2.13
CA ILE A 290 -12.01 -0.77 -0.78
C ILE A 290 -13.52 -0.72 -0.77
N GLU A 291 -14.17 -1.82 -0.39
CA GLU A 291 -15.62 -1.96 -0.24
C GLU A 291 -15.96 -2.31 1.21
N ILE A 292 -16.94 -1.61 1.78
CA ILE A 292 -17.51 -1.93 3.08
C ILE A 292 -18.73 -2.84 2.87
N LEU A 293 -18.73 -4.04 3.50
CA LEU A 293 -19.72 -5.09 3.33
C LEU A 293 -20.81 -5.05 4.40
#